data_82ae75351414e4a2f9b52420c7faae35
#
_entry.id   82ae75351414e4a2f9b52420c7faae35
#
_cell.length_a   1.000
_cell.length_b   1.000
_cell.length_c   1.000
_cell.angle_alpha   90.00
_cell.angle_beta   90.00
_cell.angle_gamma   90.00
#
_symmetry.space_group_name_H-M   'P 1'
#
loop_
_entity.id
_entity.type
_entity.pdbx_description
1 polymer ?
#
loop_
_entity_poly.entity_id
_entity_poly.type
_entity_poly.pdbx_seq_one_letter_code
_entity_poly.pdbx_strand_id
1 'polypeptide(L)'
;EPLAGFRHAKALEHRTKIDWAKQMKWLADEVYPNAEKIIMVCDNLNTHDKSSFYETFPPAEALRLAKRFEFHYTPKHGSWLDIAEIELSALSKQCLGKRRIDNLEDLNSELEKWHTDRNAMQKGVDWQFTTDDARIKLKHLYPIVTF
;
A
#
# COMPACT_ATOMS: atom_id res chain seq x y z
N GLU A 1 1.14 7.86 -0.77
CA GLU A 1 0.22 9.00 -0.61
C GLU A 1 -0.17 9.53 -1.98
N PRO A 2 -1.29 9.02 -2.55
CA PRO A 2 -1.60 9.21 -3.97
C PRO A 2 -1.79 10.67 -4.38
N LEU A 3 -2.46 11.44 -3.55
CA LEU A 3 -2.78 12.85 -3.87
C LEU A 3 -1.55 13.76 -3.74
N ALA A 4 -0.68 13.49 -2.77
CA ALA A 4 0.57 14.25 -2.58
C ALA A 4 1.68 13.80 -3.54
N GLY A 5 1.50 12.70 -4.25
CA GLY A 5 2.49 12.16 -5.15
C GLY A 5 3.70 11.52 -4.45
N PHE A 6 3.55 11.15 -3.17
CA PHE A 6 4.59 10.41 -2.44
C PHE A 6 4.39 8.90 -2.59
N ARG A 7 5.47 8.21 -2.84
CA ARG A 7 5.54 6.75 -2.93
C ARG A 7 6.84 6.21 -2.36
N HIS A 8 6.79 4.97 -1.91
CA HIS A 8 7.96 4.21 -1.47
C HIS A 8 7.82 2.78 -1.97
N ALA A 9 8.88 2.24 -2.49
CA ALA A 9 8.94 0.84 -2.94
C ALA A 9 10.21 0.21 -2.36
N LYS A 10 10.06 -0.99 -1.79
CA LYS A 10 11.16 -1.76 -1.22
C LYS A 10 10.95 -3.24 -1.49
N ALA A 11 11.98 -3.91 -1.96
CA ALA A 11 11.99 -5.35 -2.12
C ALA A 11 12.51 -6.02 -0.84
N LEU A 12 11.87 -7.12 -0.45
CA LEU A 12 12.23 -7.93 0.71
C LEU A 12 12.38 -9.39 0.26
N GLU A 13 13.15 -10.19 0.99
CA GLU A 13 13.34 -11.62 0.69
C GLU A 13 12.06 -12.42 0.85
N HIS A 14 11.24 -12.05 1.80
CA HIS A 14 10.01 -12.75 2.15
C HIS A 14 8.82 -11.81 2.20
N ARG A 15 7.63 -12.39 2.13
CA ARG A 15 6.33 -11.70 2.22
C ARG A 15 5.55 -12.22 3.42
N THR A 16 6.11 -12.03 4.61
CA THR A 16 5.52 -12.48 5.86
C THR A 16 4.74 -11.35 6.57
N LYS A 17 3.91 -11.73 7.56
CA LYS A 17 3.27 -10.78 8.47
C LYS A 17 4.30 -9.94 9.22
N ILE A 18 5.44 -10.53 9.57
CA ILE A 18 6.54 -9.83 10.25
C ILE A 18 7.12 -8.74 9.36
N ASP A 19 7.38 -9.05 8.10
CA ASP A 19 7.92 -8.09 7.13
C ASP A 19 6.95 -6.92 6.95
N TRP A 20 5.67 -7.23 6.76
CA TRP A 20 4.64 -6.21 6.62
C TRP A 20 4.52 -5.34 7.89
N ALA A 21 4.47 -5.94 9.08
CA ALA A 21 4.36 -5.21 10.33
C ALA A 21 5.56 -4.27 10.56
N LYS A 22 6.78 -4.69 10.20
CA LYS A 22 7.98 -3.85 10.26
C LYS A 22 7.89 -2.65 9.30
N GLN A 23 7.36 -2.85 8.08
CA GLN A 23 7.13 -1.74 7.15
C GLN A 23 6.08 -0.75 7.66
N MET A 24 5.01 -1.24 8.28
CA MET A 24 4.00 -0.38 8.90
C MET A 24 4.57 0.41 10.08
N LYS A 25 5.42 -0.21 10.91
CA LYS A 25 6.11 0.50 11.98
C LYS A 25 7.03 1.60 11.43
N TRP A 26 7.83 1.31 10.42
CA TRP A 26 8.66 2.29 9.73
C TRP A 26 7.82 3.46 9.18
N LEU A 27 6.71 3.15 8.53
CA LEU A 27 5.79 4.16 8.00
C LEU A 27 5.24 5.08 9.11
N ALA A 28 4.88 4.50 10.25
CA ALA A 28 4.33 5.24 11.37
C ALA A 28 5.38 6.10 12.10
N ASP A 29 6.59 5.59 12.28
CA ASP A 29 7.58 6.19 13.16
C ASP A 29 8.55 7.12 12.42
N GLU A 30 8.88 6.79 11.15
CA GLU A 30 9.89 7.52 10.37
C GLU A 30 9.24 8.42 9.30
N VAL A 31 8.21 7.93 8.60
CA VAL A 31 7.59 8.69 7.50
C VAL A 31 6.55 9.67 8.01
N TYR A 32 5.69 9.23 8.91
CA TYR A 32 4.60 10.04 9.47
C TYR A 32 4.64 10.12 11.00
N PRO A 33 5.77 10.54 11.62
CA PRO A 33 5.94 10.52 13.07
C PRO A 33 4.89 11.35 13.82
N ASN A 34 4.42 12.43 13.22
CA ASN A 34 3.48 13.38 13.83
C ASN A 34 2.01 13.09 13.51
N ALA A 35 1.71 12.08 12.68
CA ALA A 35 0.33 11.73 12.35
C ALA A 35 -0.33 11.00 13.52
N GLU A 36 -1.44 11.51 14.04
CA GLU A 36 -2.24 10.81 15.05
C GLU A 36 -2.90 9.56 14.47
N LYS A 37 -3.34 9.63 13.23
CA LYS A 37 -3.96 8.55 12.47
C LYS A 37 -3.37 8.44 11.07
N ILE A 38 -3.17 7.21 10.63
CA ILE A 38 -2.77 6.87 9.26
C ILE A 38 -3.88 6.02 8.65
N ILE A 39 -4.56 6.59 7.66
CA ILE A 39 -5.58 5.86 6.90
C ILE A 39 -4.88 5.04 5.84
N MET A 40 -5.04 3.72 5.91
CA MET A 40 -4.42 2.77 5.00
C MET A 40 -5.49 2.08 4.15
N VAL A 41 -5.42 2.29 2.85
CA VAL A 41 -6.20 1.52 1.87
C VAL A 41 -5.32 0.40 1.33
N CYS A 42 -5.76 -0.84 1.44
CA CYS A 42 -5.00 -2.00 0.99
C CYS A 42 -5.92 -3.12 0.51
N ASP A 43 -5.33 -4.11 -0.14
CA ASP A 43 -6.03 -5.35 -0.44
C ASP A 43 -6.29 -6.18 0.83
N ASN A 44 -7.22 -7.12 0.74
CA ASN A 44 -7.61 -7.97 1.87
C ASN A 44 -6.72 -9.23 1.95
N LEU A 45 -5.39 -9.06 1.85
CA LEU A 45 -4.43 -10.13 2.04
C LEU A 45 -4.28 -10.44 3.55
N ASN A 46 -4.20 -11.73 3.92
CA ASN A 46 -4.12 -12.17 5.33
C ASN A 46 -2.91 -11.65 6.12
N THR A 47 -1.89 -11.12 5.43
CA THR A 47 -0.75 -10.44 6.07
C THR A 47 -1.04 -8.97 6.39
N HIS A 48 -2.03 -8.35 5.73
CA HIS A 48 -2.38 -6.94 5.83
C HIS A 48 -3.45 -6.68 6.91
N ASP A 49 -3.16 -7.08 8.13
CA ASP A 49 -4.11 -7.11 9.24
C ASP A 49 -3.42 -6.68 10.55
N LYS A 50 -4.19 -6.10 11.46
CA LYS A 50 -3.69 -5.68 12.78
C LYS A 50 -3.12 -6.83 13.62
N SER A 51 -3.55 -8.07 13.38
CA SER A 51 -2.99 -9.25 14.05
C SER A 51 -1.48 -9.39 13.79
N SER A 52 -1.00 -8.95 12.64
CA SER A 52 0.42 -8.96 12.28
C SER A 52 1.28 -8.15 13.25
N PHE A 53 0.74 -7.08 13.85
CA PHE A 53 1.45 -6.32 14.87
C PHE A 53 1.66 -7.13 16.15
N TYR A 54 0.63 -7.87 16.57
CA TYR A 54 0.69 -8.69 17.81
C TYR A 54 1.54 -9.94 17.64
N GLU A 55 1.69 -10.43 16.40
CA GLU A 55 2.60 -11.52 16.09
C GLU A 55 4.08 -11.06 16.01
N THR A 56 4.30 -9.76 15.81
CA THR A 56 5.65 -9.21 15.54
C THR A 56 6.23 -8.45 16.73
N PHE A 57 5.42 -7.70 17.46
CA PHE A 57 5.87 -6.78 18.50
C PHE A 57 5.31 -7.12 19.88
N PRO A 58 5.94 -6.66 20.97
CA PRO A 58 5.36 -6.74 22.30
C PRO A 58 3.98 -6.09 22.37
N PRO A 59 3.07 -6.54 23.25
CA PRO A 59 1.67 -6.10 23.27
C PRO A 59 1.45 -4.59 23.34
N ALA A 60 2.26 -3.87 24.09
CA ALA A 60 2.16 -2.41 24.22
C ALA A 60 2.46 -1.70 22.88
N GLU A 61 3.49 -2.16 22.18
CA GLU A 61 3.87 -1.61 20.87
C GLU A 61 2.87 -1.99 19.78
N ALA A 62 2.41 -3.24 19.77
CA ALA A 62 1.38 -3.70 18.86
C ALA A 62 0.08 -2.89 19.02
N LEU A 63 -0.34 -2.63 20.25
CA LEU A 63 -1.52 -1.80 20.54
C LEU A 63 -1.33 -0.35 20.07
N ARG A 64 -0.13 0.24 20.29
CA ARG A 64 0.21 1.58 19.82
C ARG A 64 0.04 1.69 18.31
N LEU A 65 0.62 0.76 17.55
CA LEU A 65 0.49 0.71 16.10
C LEU A 65 -0.95 0.46 15.67
N ALA A 66 -1.64 -0.52 16.25
CA ALA A 66 -3.03 -0.85 15.93
C ALA A 66 -3.99 0.34 16.12
N LYS A 67 -3.70 1.23 17.08
CA LYS A 67 -4.47 2.47 17.30
C LYS A 67 -4.13 3.56 16.28
N ARG A 68 -2.90 3.59 15.76
CA ARG A 68 -2.47 4.58 14.77
C ARG A 68 -2.99 4.32 13.37
N PHE A 69 -3.22 3.05 13.00
CA PHE A 69 -3.71 2.68 11.68
C PHE A 69 -5.21 2.47 11.64
N GLU A 70 -5.85 3.08 10.66
CA GLU A 70 -7.22 2.83 10.25
C GLU A 70 -7.20 2.15 8.88
N PHE A 71 -7.60 0.87 8.83
CA PHE A 71 -7.54 0.07 7.61
C PHE A 71 -8.87 0.08 6.87
N HIS A 72 -8.81 0.37 5.58
CA HIS A 72 -9.89 0.25 4.63
C HIS A 72 -9.49 -0.75 3.55
N TYR A 73 -10.23 -1.84 3.45
CA TYR A 73 -9.91 -2.90 2.50
C TYR A 73 -10.67 -2.73 1.21
N THR A 74 -9.98 -2.95 0.07
CA THR A 74 -10.65 -2.99 -1.23
C THR A 74 -11.60 -4.18 -1.29
N PRO A 75 -12.73 -4.06 -2.02
CA PRO A 75 -13.67 -5.17 -2.18
C PRO A 75 -13.01 -6.38 -2.84
N LYS A 76 -13.51 -7.57 -2.54
CA LYS A 76 -13.12 -8.79 -3.26
C LYS A 76 -13.37 -8.58 -4.76
N HIS A 77 -12.37 -8.87 -5.59
CA HIS A 77 -12.37 -8.59 -7.04
C HIS A 77 -12.38 -7.10 -7.42
N GLY A 78 -12.12 -6.22 -6.46
CA GLY A 78 -12.02 -4.77 -6.65
C GLY A 78 -10.61 -4.23 -6.41
N SER A 79 -9.57 -5.05 -6.49
CA SER A 79 -8.17 -4.66 -6.25
C SER A 79 -7.68 -3.56 -7.21
N TRP A 80 -8.27 -3.47 -8.42
CA TRP A 80 -8.02 -2.38 -9.36
C TRP A 80 -8.40 -0.98 -8.82
N LEU A 81 -9.14 -0.90 -7.71
CA LEU A 81 -9.37 0.33 -6.96
C LEU A 81 -8.17 0.69 -6.07
N ASP A 82 -7.26 -0.24 -5.84
CA ASP A 82 -6.03 0.04 -5.12
C ASP A 82 -5.03 0.76 -6.03
N ILE A 83 -4.79 2.02 -5.71
CA ILE A 83 -3.85 2.87 -6.46
C ILE A 83 -2.43 2.28 -6.45
N ALA A 84 -2.08 1.48 -5.45
CA ALA A 84 -0.81 0.78 -5.38
C ALA A 84 -0.59 -0.15 -6.59
N GLU A 85 -1.64 -0.78 -7.12
CA GLU A 85 -1.51 -1.63 -8.32
C GLU A 85 -1.14 -0.81 -9.57
N ILE A 86 -1.65 0.42 -9.68
CA ILE A 86 -1.29 1.35 -10.76
C ILE A 86 0.20 1.71 -10.64
N GLU A 87 0.67 2.02 -9.44
CA GLU A 87 2.09 2.33 -9.21
C GLU A 87 2.99 1.11 -9.43
N LEU A 88 2.57 -0.10 -9.07
CA LEU A 88 3.30 -1.33 -9.38
C LEU A 88 3.40 -1.58 -10.89
N SER A 89 2.36 -1.27 -11.66
CA SER A 89 2.41 -1.32 -13.11
C SER A 89 3.38 -0.28 -13.70
N ALA A 90 3.39 0.94 -13.16
CA ALA A 90 4.33 1.98 -13.56
C ALA A 90 5.78 1.59 -13.21
N LEU A 91 6.02 1.07 -12.01
CA LEU A 91 7.32 0.55 -11.57
C LEU A 91 7.81 -0.57 -12.48
N SER A 92 6.95 -1.54 -12.78
CA SER A 92 7.28 -2.64 -13.66
C SER A 92 7.72 -2.17 -15.05
N LYS A 93 7.04 -1.19 -15.63
CA LYS A 93 7.34 -0.66 -16.97
C LYS A 93 8.53 0.28 -16.98
N GLN A 94 8.65 1.16 -16.00
CA GLN A 94 9.61 2.26 -15.99
C GLN A 94 10.94 1.90 -15.34
N CYS A 95 10.90 1.11 -14.27
CA CYS A 95 12.08 0.72 -13.50
C CYS A 95 12.60 -0.66 -13.91
N LEU A 96 11.75 -1.67 -13.85
CA LEU A 96 12.21 -3.05 -14.08
C LEU A 96 12.34 -3.40 -15.55
N GLY A 97 11.35 -3.07 -16.37
CA GLY A 97 11.32 -3.39 -17.79
C GLY A 97 11.45 -4.89 -18.03
N LYS A 98 12.38 -5.27 -18.93
CA LYS A 98 12.75 -6.65 -19.22
C LYS A 98 14.06 -7.06 -18.54
N ARG A 99 14.60 -6.23 -17.66
CA ARG A 99 15.87 -6.48 -16.97
C ARG A 99 15.73 -7.62 -15.97
N ARG A 100 16.78 -8.41 -15.85
CA ARG A 100 16.98 -9.35 -14.76
C ARG A 100 17.96 -8.72 -13.78
N ILE A 101 17.53 -8.58 -12.53
CA ILE A 101 18.35 -8.01 -11.47
C ILE A 101 18.71 -9.15 -10.54
N ASP A 102 20.01 -9.38 -10.36
CA ASP A 102 20.53 -10.65 -9.81
C ASP A 102 20.42 -10.73 -8.29
N ASN A 103 20.32 -9.60 -7.61
CA ASN A 103 20.30 -9.58 -6.14
C ASN A 103 19.39 -8.50 -5.59
N LEU A 104 19.09 -8.62 -4.29
CA LEU A 104 18.15 -7.77 -3.59
C LEU A 104 18.70 -6.34 -3.37
N GLU A 105 20.01 -6.20 -3.22
CA GLU A 105 20.67 -4.91 -3.01
C GLU A 105 20.56 -4.03 -4.25
N ASP A 106 20.92 -4.56 -5.41
CA ASP A 106 20.80 -3.86 -6.68
C ASP A 106 19.34 -3.52 -7.00
N LEU A 107 18.42 -4.45 -6.72
CA LEU A 107 16.99 -4.19 -6.89
C LEU A 107 16.55 -3.01 -6.01
N ASN A 108 16.90 -2.99 -4.74
CA ASN A 108 16.53 -1.90 -3.84
C ASN A 108 17.17 -0.57 -4.26
N SER A 109 18.41 -0.56 -4.75
CA SER A 109 19.06 0.63 -5.30
C SER A 109 18.28 1.21 -6.48
N GLU A 110 17.81 0.36 -7.38
CA GLU A 110 16.99 0.79 -8.54
C GLU A 110 15.61 1.30 -8.11
N LEU A 111 14.98 0.64 -7.14
CA LEU A 111 13.69 1.07 -6.59
C LEU A 111 13.81 2.43 -5.90
N GLU A 112 14.89 2.65 -5.15
CA GLU A 112 15.15 3.91 -4.45
C GLU A 112 15.31 5.08 -5.44
N LYS A 113 16.11 4.91 -6.49
CA LYS A 113 16.25 5.90 -7.56
C LYS A 113 14.90 6.21 -8.19
N TRP A 114 14.15 5.17 -8.57
CA TRP A 114 12.87 5.32 -9.23
C TRP A 114 11.85 6.09 -8.38
N HIS A 115 11.68 5.73 -7.10
CA HIS A 115 10.70 6.42 -6.27
C HIS A 115 11.18 7.83 -5.86
N THR A 116 12.48 8.06 -5.70
CA THR A 116 13.04 9.38 -5.43
C THR A 116 12.78 10.33 -6.59
N ASP A 117 13.08 9.91 -7.82
CA ASP A 117 12.83 10.72 -9.02
C ASP A 117 11.34 11.06 -9.19
N ARG A 118 10.46 10.07 -8.99
CA ARG A 118 9.02 10.29 -9.09
C ARG A 118 8.48 11.19 -7.99
N ASN A 119 8.98 11.07 -6.77
CA ASN A 119 8.60 11.93 -5.65
C ASN A 119 9.06 13.37 -5.88
N ALA A 120 10.23 13.58 -6.46
CA ALA A 120 10.71 14.92 -6.84
C ALA A 120 9.80 15.62 -7.86
N MET A 121 9.14 14.85 -8.74
CA MET A 121 8.16 15.39 -9.70
C MET A 121 6.79 15.71 -9.06
N GLN A 122 6.53 15.24 -7.85
CA GLN A 122 5.26 15.38 -7.09
C GLN A 122 4.00 15.07 -7.93
N LYS A 123 4.09 14.09 -8.82
CA LYS A 123 2.95 13.66 -9.63
C LYS A 123 1.99 12.82 -8.79
N GLY A 124 0.96 13.47 -8.27
CA GLY A 124 -0.18 12.81 -7.66
C GLY A 124 -1.03 12.06 -8.69
N VAL A 125 -2.00 11.31 -8.20
CA VAL A 125 -3.01 10.64 -9.04
C VAL A 125 -4.20 11.59 -9.23
N ASP A 126 -4.55 11.85 -10.48
CA ASP A 126 -5.82 12.49 -10.83
C ASP A 126 -6.90 11.41 -10.94
N TRP A 127 -7.59 11.18 -9.83
CA TRP A 127 -8.57 10.10 -9.74
C TRP A 127 -9.92 10.55 -10.29
N GLN A 128 -10.25 10.06 -11.49
CA GLN A 128 -11.49 10.40 -12.21
C GLN A 128 -12.68 9.47 -11.87
N PHE A 129 -12.42 8.36 -11.19
CA PHE A 129 -13.45 7.37 -10.90
C PHE A 129 -14.30 7.80 -9.68
N THR A 130 -15.58 8.03 -9.90
CA THR A 130 -16.52 8.53 -8.88
C THR A 130 -17.21 7.40 -8.13
N THR A 131 -17.88 7.74 -7.03
CA THR A 131 -18.73 6.79 -6.29
C THR A 131 -19.88 6.25 -7.14
N ASP A 132 -20.41 7.06 -8.07
CA ASP A 132 -21.50 6.64 -8.96
C ASP A 132 -20.97 5.68 -10.02
N ASP A 133 -19.79 5.92 -10.59
CA ASP A 133 -19.11 4.96 -11.45
C ASP A 133 -18.85 3.63 -10.72
N ALA A 134 -18.45 3.69 -9.44
CA ALA A 134 -18.27 2.50 -8.62
C ALA A 134 -19.56 1.72 -8.45
N ARG A 135 -20.69 2.38 -8.16
CA ARG A 135 -21.99 1.74 -8.02
C ARG A 135 -22.43 1.02 -9.30
N ILE A 136 -22.19 1.63 -10.45
CA ILE A 136 -22.50 1.03 -11.75
C ILE A 136 -21.59 -0.16 -12.03
N LYS A 137 -20.28 0.02 -11.93
CA LYS A 137 -19.28 -0.97 -12.30
C LYS A 137 -19.23 -2.17 -11.35
N LEU A 138 -19.49 -1.92 -10.06
CA LEU A 138 -19.47 -2.93 -9.00
C LEU A 138 -20.88 -3.42 -8.64
N LYS A 139 -21.89 -3.13 -9.45
CA LYS A 139 -23.29 -3.50 -9.18
C LYS A 139 -23.47 -4.97 -8.77
N HIS A 140 -22.70 -5.87 -9.35
CA HIS A 140 -22.75 -7.31 -9.05
C HIS A 140 -22.20 -7.69 -7.66
N LEU A 141 -21.47 -6.77 -6.98
CA LEU A 141 -20.94 -6.98 -5.64
C LEU A 141 -21.89 -6.47 -4.54
N TYR A 142 -22.89 -5.67 -4.90
CA TYR A 142 -23.87 -5.16 -3.95
C TYR A 142 -25.05 -6.11 -3.83
N PRO A 143 -25.56 -6.36 -2.61
CA PRO A 143 -26.76 -7.16 -2.45
C PRO A 143 -27.96 -6.47 -3.12
N ILE A 144 -28.75 -7.25 -3.84
CA ILE A 144 -30.03 -6.77 -4.37
C ILE A 144 -30.99 -6.75 -3.20
N VAL A 145 -31.31 -5.56 -2.70
CA VAL A 145 -32.37 -5.39 -1.71
C VAL A 145 -33.69 -5.37 -2.47
N THR A 146 -34.39 -6.50 -2.49
CA THR A 146 -35.78 -6.57 -2.90
C THR A 146 -36.65 -6.16 -1.71
N PHE A 147 -37.36 -5.06 -1.83
CA PHE A 147 -38.42 -4.63 -0.90
C PHE A 147 -39.70 -5.34 -1.23
#